data_0d6a2026b3d2d676067ccb6f81d611fb
#
_entry.id   0d6a2026b3d2d676067ccb6f81d611fb
#
_cell.length_a   1.000
_cell.length_b   1.000
_cell.length_c   1.000
_cell.angle_alpha   90.00
_cell.angle_beta   90.00
_cell.angle_gamma   90.00
#
_symmetry.space_group_name_H-M   'P 1'
#
loop_
_entity.id
_entity.type
_entity.pdbx_description
1 polymer ?
#
loop_
_entity_poly.entity_id
_entity_poly.type
_entity_poly.pdbx_seq_one_letter_code
_entity_poly.pdbx_strand_id
1 'polypeptide(L)'
;MGAQFHMDPDTYLEEIRADIPRYDELQERTIDAIPFAPGRILELGVGTGETTRRLLERYPDAEVIGLDSQPGMVFRAREMGIEVRLARMEDPLPDGPWDLVLSVLSVHHLQADGKQDLFRRVREQSRALVLGDVVVADVRVAELEKGVDFPDRAVDVAAWCDGGVVWEADDLAVIRATYE
;
A
#
# COMPACT_ATOMS: atom_id res chain seq x y z
N MET A 1 0.18 23.33 -2.70
CA MET A 1 1.09 22.42 -1.97
C MET A 1 0.19 21.51 -1.17
N GLY A 2 0.10 20.23 -1.52
CA GLY A 2 -0.64 19.25 -0.73
C GLY A 2 -0.02 19.16 0.67
N ALA A 3 -0.85 19.02 1.70
CA ALA A 3 -0.37 18.69 3.03
C ALA A 3 0.41 17.38 2.91
N GLN A 4 1.68 17.37 3.28
CA GLN A 4 2.48 16.17 3.34
C GLN A 4 2.12 15.45 4.64
N PHE A 5 1.83 14.17 4.54
CA PHE A 5 1.75 13.29 5.68
C PHE A 5 3.10 13.30 6.41
N HIS A 6 3.10 13.64 7.68
CA HIS A 6 4.30 13.71 8.51
C HIS A 6 4.03 13.00 9.83
N MET A 7 4.29 11.69 9.87
CA MET A 7 4.41 10.96 11.13
C MET A 7 5.88 10.77 11.50
N ASP A 8 6.17 10.78 12.79
CA ASP A 8 7.51 10.49 13.30
C ASP A 8 7.81 8.99 13.09
N PRO A 9 8.86 8.63 12.33
CA PRO A 9 9.20 7.23 12.10
C PRO A 9 9.47 6.42 13.38
N ASP A 10 9.89 7.08 14.47
CA ASP A 10 10.20 6.40 15.72
C ASP A 10 8.96 6.02 16.54
N THR A 11 7.85 6.75 16.38
CA THR A 11 6.57 6.50 17.07
C THR A 11 5.50 5.94 16.14
N TYR A 12 5.75 5.91 14.83
CA TYR A 12 4.78 5.55 13.80
C TYR A 12 3.99 4.27 14.09
N LEU A 13 4.69 3.18 14.45
CA LEU A 13 4.03 1.89 14.65
C LEU A 13 3.10 1.90 15.87
N GLU A 14 3.45 2.62 16.92
CA GLU A 14 2.60 2.78 18.09
C GLU A 14 1.36 3.64 17.75
N GLU A 15 1.56 4.75 17.06
CA GLU A 15 0.50 5.68 16.68
C GLU A 15 -0.49 5.02 15.73
N ILE A 16 -0.01 4.35 14.65
CA ILE A 16 -0.90 3.71 13.68
C ILE A 16 -1.71 2.56 14.27
N ARG A 17 -1.16 1.82 15.24
CA ARG A 17 -1.90 0.78 15.98
C ARG A 17 -2.95 1.37 16.92
N ALA A 18 -2.73 2.57 17.45
CA ALA A 18 -3.71 3.27 18.26
C ALA A 18 -4.85 3.83 17.39
N ASP A 19 -4.52 4.37 16.23
CA ASP A 19 -5.49 4.97 15.30
C ASP A 19 -6.30 3.91 14.55
N ILE A 20 -5.68 2.78 14.21
CA ILE A 20 -6.31 1.66 13.50
C ILE A 20 -6.25 0.40 14.36
N PRO A 21 -7.25 0.12 15.20
CA PRO A 21 -7.23 -1.03 16.11
C PRO A 21 -7.05 -2.40 15.43
N ARG A 22 -7.44 -2.50 14.13
CA ARG A 22 -7.28 -3.70 13.31
C ARG A 22 -6.05 -3.66 12.40
N TYR A 23 -5.07 -2.83 12.71
CA TYR A 23 -3.85 -2.69 11.90
C TYR A 23 -3.13 -4.02 11.65
N ASP A 24 -2.88 -4.80 12.69
CA ASP A 24 -2.19 -6.08 12.56
C ASP A 24 -3.02 -7.09 11.76
N GLU A 25 -4.34 -7.11 11.93
CA GLU A 25 -5.24 -7.94 11.12
C GLU A 25 -5.22 -7.51 9.64
N LEU A 26 -5.26 -6.21 9.35
CA LEU A 26 -5.14 -5.71 7.97
C LEU A 26 -3.83 -6.18 7.32
N GLN A 27 -2.72 -6.11 8.04
CA GLN A 27 -1.42 -6.61 7.58
C GLN A 27 -1.48 -8.10 7.23
N GLU A 28 -2.01 -8.92 8.14
CA GLU A 28 -2.14 -10.36 7.94
C GLU A 28 -3.05 -10.69 6.74
N ARG A 29 -4.23 -10.08 6.66
CA ARG A 29 -5.17 -10.27 5.55
C ARG A 29 -4.58 -9.85 4.20
N THR A 30 -3.77 -8.79 4.19
CA THR A 30 -3.09 -8.35 2.97
C THR A 30 -2.06 -9.38 2.50
N ILE A 31 -1.25 -9.93 3.41
CA ILE A 31 -0.28 -10.96 3.08
C ILE A 31 -0.96 -12.28 2.67
N ASP A 32 -2.03 -12.67 3.34
CA ASP A 32 -2.80 -13.88 3.01
C ASP A 32 -3.50 -13.77 1.64
N ALA A 33 -3.78 -12.57 1.17
CA ALA A 33 -4.38 -12.31 -0.13
C ALA A 33 -3.41 -12.49 -1.32
N ILE A 34 -2.12 -12.66 -1.09
CA ILE A 34 -1.12 -12.83 -2.16
C ILE A 34 -1.41 -14.13 -2.90
N PRO A 35 -1.64 -14.10 -4.24
CA PRO A 35 -2.20 -15.23 -4.96
C PRO A 35 -1.21 -16.37 -5.28
N PHE A 36 0.08 -16.11 -5.15
CA PHE A 36 1.17 -17.09 -5.40
C PHE A 36 2.43 -16.65 -4.65
N ALA A 37 3.44 -17.50 -4.55
CA ALA A 37 4.73 -17.13 -3.98
C ALA A 37 5.48 -16.17 -4.93
N PRO A 38 5.63 -14.88 -4.59
CA PRO A 38 6.32 -13.93 -5.45
C PRO A 38 7.82 -14.00 -5.24
N GLY A 39 8.58 -13.89 -6.33
CA GLY A 39 10.04 -13.76 -6.26
C GLY A 39 10.50 -12.30 -6.23
N ARG A 40 9.77 -11.40 -6.92
CA ARG A 40 10.15 -9.99 -7.05
C ARG A 40 8.97 -9.07 -6.75
N ILE A 41 9.11 -8.24 -5.70
CA ILE A 41 8.03 -7.44 -5.13
C ILE A 41 8.39 -5.96 -5.16
N LEU A 42 7.43 -5.13 -5.57
CA LEU A 42 7.46 -3.68 -5.39
C LEU A 42 6.46 -3.29 -4.30
N GLU A 43 6.93 -2.70 -3.21
CA GLU A 43 6.07 -2.18 -2.13
C GLU A 43 5.93 -0.66 -2.26
N LEU A 44 4.68 -0.19 -2.36
CA LEU A 44 4.34 1.23 -2.45
C LEU A 44 3.99 1.78 -1.06
N GLY A 45 4.69 2.83 -0.62
CA GLY A 45 4.53 3.39 0.72
C GLY A 45 5.07 2.44 1.79
N VAL A 46 6.36 2.10 1.70
CA VAL A 46 6.99 1.13 2.60
C VAL A 46 6.99 1.55 4.08
N GLY A 47 6.86 2.84 4.36
CA GLY A 47 6.90 3.38 5.71
C GLY A 47 8.17 2.98 6.45
N THR A 48 8.03 2.50 7.67
CA THR A 48 9.14 2.01 8.48
C THR A 48 9.55 0.56 8.16
N GLY A 49 8.87 -0.12 7.22
CA GLY A 49 9.21 -1.47 6.76
C GLY A 49 8.46 -2.62 7.44
N GLU A 50 7.40 -2.34 8.18
CA GLU A 50 6.65 -3.40 8.90
C GLU A 50 6.02 -4.42 7.95
N THR A 51 5.44 -3.97 6.84
CA THR A 51 4.86 -4.87 5.83
C THR A 51 5.95 -5.71 5.15
N THR A 52 7.07 -5.09 4.76
CA THR A 52 8.22 -5.82 4.19
C THR A 52 8.74 -6.89 5.15
N ARG A 53 8.84 -6.58 6.45
CA ARG A 53 9.26 -7.55 7.47
C ARG A 53 8.36 -8.79 7.46
N ARG A 54 7.04 -8.59 7.47
CA ARG A 54 6.04 -9.68 7.42
C ARG A 54 6.08 -10.44 6.09
N LEU A 55 6.29 -9.73 4.97
CA LEU A 55 6.49 -10.36 3.66
C LEU A 55 7.67 -11.31 3.66
N LEU A 56 8.82 -10.87 4.19
CA LEU A 56 10.05 -11.68 4.22
C LEU A 56 9.98 -12.82 5.24
N GLU A 57 9.18 -12.72 6.28
CA GLU A 57 8.88 -13.87 7.15
C GLU A 57 8.09 -14.96 6.41
N ARG A 58 7.18 -14.55 5.52
CA ARG A 58 6.36 -15.48 4.73
C ARG A 58 7.08 -15.98 3.47
N TYR A 59 7.85 -15.11 2.84
CA TYR A 59 8.56 -15.34 1.58
C TYR A 59 10.04 -14.93 1.72
N PRO A 60 10.85 -15.71 2.42
CA PRO A 60 12.22 -15.31 2.81
C PRO A 60 13.18 -15.14 1.61
N ASP A 61 12.86 -15.76 0.48
CA ASP A 61 13.68 -15.68 -0.73
C ASP A 61 13.23 -14.56 -1.70
N ALA A 62 12.18 -13.80 -1.34
CA ALA A 62 11.67 -12.73 -2.19
C ALA A 62 12.60 -11.50 -2.15
N GLU A 63 12.78 -10.89 -3.31
CA GLU A 63 13.44 -9.60 -3.46
C GLU A 63 12.38 -8.49 -3.35
N VAL A 64 12.51 -7.60 -2.36
CA VAL A 64 11.59 -6.49 -2.14
C VAL A 64 12.30 -5.17 -2.38
N ILE A 65 11.69 -4.34 -3.23
CA ILE A 65 12.07 -2.93 -3.39
C ILE A 65 10.91 -2.09 -2.88
N GLY A 66 11.16 -1.21 -1.90
CA GLY A 66 10.18 -0.30 -1.34
C GLY A 66 10.28 1.11 -1.95
N LEU A 67 9.14 1.78 -2.07
CA LEU A 67 9.07 3.23 -2.35
C LEU A 67 8.44 3.94 -1.17
N ASP A 68 8.99 5.09 -0.81
CA ASP A 68 8.33 6.03 0.11
C ASP A 68 8.72 7.46 -0.23
N SER A 69 7.82 8.40 -0.03
CA SER A 69 8.04 9.82 -0.30
C SER A 69 8.64 10.58 0.88
N GLN A 70 8.69 9.98 2.06
CA GLN A 70 9.20 10.62 3.27
C GLN A 70 10.63 10.16 3.58
N PRO A 71 11.61 11.10 3.62
CA PRO A 71 13.02 10.76 3.89
C PRO A 71 13.23 10.03 5.22
N GLY A 72 12.47 10.39 6.27
CA GLY A 72 12.56 9.73 7.57
C GLY A 72 12.12 8.26 7.54
N MET A 73 11.04 7.95 6.81
CA MET A 73 10.58 6.57 6.61
C MET A 73 11.60 5.77 5.81
N VAL A 74 12.10 6.33 4.71
CA VAL A 74 13.16 5.70 3.88
C VAL A 74 14.40 5.41 4.71
N PHE A 75 14.82 6.34 5.55
CA PHE A 75 15.98 6.14 6.43
C PHE A 75 15.74 4.97 7.39
N ARG A 76 14.57 4.96 8.06
CA ARG A 76 14.23 3.91 9.03
C ARG A 76 14.12 2.51 8.40
N ALA A 77 13.47 2.41 7.24
CA ALA A 77 13.37 1.14 6.52
C ALA A 77 14.74 0.61 6.05
N ARG A 78 15.64 1.50 5.64
CA ARG A 78 17.02 1.12 5.28
C ARG A 78 17.84 0.62 6.46
N GLU A 79 17.61 1.14 7.67
CA GLU A 79 18.24 0.61 8.89
C GLU A 79 17.85 -0.85 9.17
N MET A 80 16.67 -1.28 8.70
CA MET A 80 16.20 -2.67 8.76
C MET A 80 16.76 -3.54 7.62
N GLY A 81 17.61 -3.00 6.76
CA GLY A 81 18.21 -3.72 5.63
C GLY A 81 17.32 -3.82 4.39
N ILE A 82 16.24 -3.05 4.31
CA ILE A 82 15.33 -3.05 3.16
C ILE A 82 15.88 -2.13 2.06
N GLU A 83 15.83 -2.56 0.80
CA GLU A 83 16.10 -1.70 -0.33
C GLU A 83 14.93 -0.75 -0.54
N VAL A 84 15.13 0.55 -0.27
CA VAL A 84 14.08 1.57 -0.39
C VAL A 84 14.57 2.75 -1.22
N ARG A 85 13.70 3.23 -2.11
CA ARG A 85 13.93 4.43 -2.91
C ARG A 85 13.04 5.57 -2.41
N LEU A 86 13.63 6.75 -2.29
CA LEU A 86 12.88 7.97 -2.02
C LEU A 86 12.17 8.38 -3.32
N ALA A 87 10.90 8.09 -3.43
CA ALA A 87 10.08 8.36 -4.60
C ALA A 87 8.60 8.44 -4.23
N ARG A 88 7.84 9.19 -5.01
CA ARG A 88 6.38 9.24 -4.88
C ARG A 88 5.78 8.15 -5.76
N MET A 89 4.63 7.61 -5.37
CA MET A 89 3.94 6.61 -6.19
C MET A 89 3.29 7.22 -7.46
N GLU A 90 3.20 8.55 -7.54
CA GLU A 90 2.78 9.29 -8.75
C GLU A 90 3.93 9.39 -9.78
N ASP A 91 5.18 9.25 -9.36
CA ASP A 91 6.33 9.25 -10.26
C ASP A 91 6.39 7.93 -11.08
N PRO A 92 7.17 7.85 -12.15
CA PRO A 92 7.39 6.59 -12.86
C PRO A 92 7.87 5.50 -11.90
N LEU A 93 7.19 4.34 -11.95
CA LEU A 93 7.59 3.20 -11.13
C LEU A 93 8.94 2.63 -11.58
N PRO A 94 9.72 2.01 -10.68
CA PRO A 94 10.90 1.27 -11.07
C PRO A 94 10.58 0.18 -12.10
N ASP A 95 11.53 -0.08 -13.01
CA ASP A 95 11.33 -1.03 -14.10
C ASP A 95 11.02 -2.44 -13.58
N GLY A 96 9.90 -2.99 -14.08
CA GLY A 96 9.52 -4.37 -13.87
C GLY A 96 10.31 -5.36 -14.76
N PRO A 97 9.79 -6.56 -14.98
CA PRO A 97 8.49 -7.03 -14.47
C PRO A 97 8.51 -7.34 -12.97
N TRP A 98 7.37 -7.09 -12.33
CA TRP A 98 7.15 -7.43 -10.92
C TRP A 98 6.23 -8.66 -10.83
N ASP A 99 6.52 -9.60 -9.93
CA ASP A 99 5.55 -10.65 -9.61
C ASP A 99 4.37 -10.07 -8.83
N LEU A 100 4.67 -9.16 -7.91
CA LEU A 100 3.68 -8.53 -7.05
C LEU A 100 3.99 -7.04 -6.86
N VAL A 101 2.96 -6.21 -6.96
CA VAL A 101 2.95 -4.87 -6.37
C VAL A 101 2.05 -4.91 -5.15
N LEU A 102 2.51 -4.36 -4.02
CA LEU A 102 1.81 -4.39 -2.76
C LEU A 102 1.82 -3.02 -2.11
N SER A 103 0.73 -2.67 -1.42
CA SER A 103 0.65 -1.46 -0.62
C SER A 103 -0.25 -1.67 0.59
N VAL A 104 0.15 -1.13 1.74
CA VAL A 104 -0.68 -1.10 2.94
C VAL A 104 -0.75 0.33 3.48
N LEU A 105 -1.97 0.83 3.67
CA LEU A 105 -2.26 2.15 4.25
C LEU A 105 -1.51 3.30 3.57
N SER A 106 -1.50 3.32 2.23
CA SER A 106 -0.75 4.34 1.50
C SER A 106 -1.48 4.90 0.27
N VAL A 107 -2.21 4.06 -0.46
CA VAL A 107 -2.87 4.48 -1.71
C VAL A 107 -4.02 5.46 -1.46
N HIS A 108 -4.62 5.45 -0.27
CA HIS A 108 -5.66 6.43 0.12
C HIS A 108 -5.16 7.88 0.13
N HIS A 109 -3.86 8.12 0.12
CA HIS A 109 -3.31 9.48 -0.03
C HIS A 109 -3.43 10.03 -1.46
N LEU A 110 -3.74 9.20 -2.44
CA LEU A 110 -3.99 9.64 -3.82
C LEU A 110 -5.48 9.97 -4.03
N GLN A 111 -5.75 10.99 -4.84
CA GLN A 111 -7.08 11.22 -5.38
C GLN A 111 -7.47 10.13 -6.38
N ALA A 112 -8.75 10.01 -6.71
CA ALA A 112 -9.27 8.94 -7.54
C ALA A 112 -8.60 8.80 -8.91
N ASP A 113 -8.29 9.92 -9.58
CA ASP A 113 -7.58 9.94 -10.85
C ASP A 113 -6.12 9.47 -10.72
N GLY A 114 -5.45 9.86 -9.63
CA GLY A 114 -4.10 9.40 -9.29
C GLY A 114 -4.05 7.89 -9.02
N LYS A 115 -5.06 7.34 -8.33
CA LYS A 115 -5.20 5.88 -8.11
C LYS A 115 -5.37 5.14 -9.44
N GLN A 116 -6.27 5.62 -10.30
CA GLN A 116 -6.53 5.00 -11.60
C GLN A 116 -5.27 5.00 -12.48
N ASP A 117 -4.51 6.11 -12.51
CA ASP A 117 -3.25 6.18 -13.24
C ASP A 117 -2.19 5.22 -12.65
N LEU A 118 -2.07 5.18 -11.32
CA LEU A 118 -1.17 4.23 -10.64
C LEU A 118 -1.52 2.78 -11.01
N PHE A 119 -2.78 2.39 -10.92
CA PHE A 119 -3.20 1.01 -11.21
C PHE A 119 -3.00 0.63 -12.68
N ARG A 120 -3.16 1.59 -13.60
CA ARG A 120 -2.81 1.37 -15.01
C ARG A 120 -1.32 1.05 -15.18
N ARG A 121 -0.43 1.82 -14.55
CA ARG A 121 1.03 1.60 -14.59
C ARG A 121 1.45 0.30 -13.91
N VAL A 122 0.81 -0.05 -12.80
CA VAL A 122 1.03 -1.32 -12.11
C VAL A 122 0.65 -2.50 -12.99
N ARG A 123 -0.51 -2.46 -13.65
CA ARG A 123 -0.97 -3.52 -14.55
C ARG A 123 0.00 -3.78 -15.71
N GLU A 124 0.62 -2.73 -16.24
CA GLU A 124 1.57 -2.83 -17.36
C GLU A 124 2.89 -3.55 -16.98
N GLN A 125 3.21 -3.65 -15.69
CA GLN A 125 4.51 -4.08 -15.22
C GLN A 125 4.46 -5.22 -14.19
N SER A 126 3.28 -5.67 -13.77
CA SER A 126 3.15 -6.67 -12.71
C SER A 126 2.15 -7.77 -13.04
N ARG A 127 2.30 -8.91 -12.36
CA ARG A 127 1.39 -10.05 -12.46
C ARG A 127 0.25 -9.98 -11.45
N ALA A 128 0.43 -9.27 -10.34
CA ALA A 128 -0.59 -9.08 -9.32
C ALA A 128 -0.42 -7.77 -8.57
N LEU A 129 -1.54 -7.27 -8.07
CA LEU A 129 -1.63 -6.17 -7.12
C LEU A 129 -2.41 -6.63 -5.88
N VAL A 130 -1.88 -6.33 -4.70
CA VAL A 130 -2.60 -6.50 -3.43
C VAL A 130 -2.55 -5.20 -2.64
N LEU A 131 -3.70 -4.72 -2.21
CA LEU A 131 -3.86 -3.50 -1.42
C LEU A 131 -4.56 -3.83 -0.11
N GLY A 132 -4.01 -3.37 1.02
CA GLY A 132 -4.70 -3.29 2.29
C GLY A 132 -4.84 -1.83 2.68
N ASP A 133 -6.05 -1.28 2.70
CA ASP A 133 -6.20 0.17 2.86
C ASP A 133 -7.49 0.57 3.58
N VAL A 134 -7.56 1.84 4.00
CA VAL A 134 -8.77 2.47 4.50
C VAL A 134 -9.74 2.72 3.34
N VAL A 135 -11.00 2.48 3.60
CA VAL A 135 -12.10 2.65 2.64
C VAL A 135 -13.28 3.35 3.32
N VAL A 136 -14.22 3.82 2.51
CA VAL A 136 -15.46 4.43 3.00
C VAL A 136 -16.67 3.68 2.47
N ALA A 137 -17.74 3.65 3.26
CA ALA A 137 -19.02 3.07 2.83
C ALA A 137 -19.74 3.97 1.79
N ASP A 138 -19.66 5.29 1.97
CA ASP A 138 -20.19 6.28 1.03
C ASP A 138 -19.26 7.51 1.00
N VAL A 139 -18.71 7.81 -0.18
CA VAL A 139 -17.82 8.95 -0.42
C VAL A 139 -18.41 10.30 0.01
N ARG A 140 -19.74 10.42 0.06
CA ARG A 140 -20.43 11.65 0.47
C ARG A 140 -20.41 11.90 1.98
N VAL A 141 -20.08 10.91 2.78
CA VAL A 141 -20.11 10.99 4.26
C VAL A 141 -18.71 11.24 4.84
N ALA A 142 -17.66 11.08 4.03
CA ALA A 142 -16.29 11.30 4.47
C ALA A 142 -16.02 12.79 4.68
N GLU A 143 -16.35 13.32 5.85
CA GLU A 143 -15.70 14.54 6.39
C GLU A 143 -14.29 14.19 6.83
N LEU A 144 -13.47 13.84 5.84
CA LEU A 144 -12.08 13.51 6.04
C LEU A 144 -11.28 14.77 6.34
N GLU A 145 -10.21 14.64 7.06
CA GLU A 145 -9.24 15.74 7.23
C GLU A 145 -8.84 16.24 5.85
N LYS A 146 -9.33 17.43 5.53
CA LYS A 146 -9.27 17.98 4.17
C LYS A 146 -7.83 18.14 3.73
N GLY A 147 -7.42 17.31 2.75
CA GLY A 147 -6.23 17.53 1.96
C GLY A 147 -5.09 16.51 2.12
N VAL A 148 -5.25 15.44 2.92
CA VAL A 148 -4.22 14.39 3.11
C VAL A 148 -4.74 13.01 2.73
N ASP A 149 -6.01 12.71 3.03
CA ASP A 149 -6.61 11.40 2.83
C ASP A 149 -7.81 11.48 1.89
N PHE A 150 -7.85 10.56 0.93
CA PHE A 150 -8.89 10.44 -0.08
C PHE A 150 -9.34 8.98 -0.21
N PRO A 151 -9.88 8.37 0.87
CA PRO A 151 -10.37 7.00 0.76
C PRO A 151 -11.61 6.95 -0.14
N ASP A 152 -11.68 5.89 -0.92
CA ASP A 152 -12.80 5.59 -1.81
C ASP A 152 -13.50 4.30 -1.34
N ARG A 153 -14.65 3.96 -1.94
CA ARG A 153 -15.32 2.69 -1.64
C ARG A 153 -14.47 1.52 -2.15
N ALA A 154 -14.41 0.46 -1.38
CA ALA A 154 -13.64 -0.74 -1.74
C ALA A 154 -13.99 -1.28 -3.14
N VAL A 155 -15.28 -1.26 -3.50
CA VAL A 155 -15.77 -1.71 -4.81
C VAL A 155 -15.29 -0.84 -5.97
N ASP A 156 -15.15 0.48 -5.76
CA ASP A 156 -14.65 1.40 -6.78
C ASP A 156 -13.14 1.19 -6.99
N VAL A 157 -12.38 1.10 -5.90
CA VAL A 157 -10.93 0.82 -5.96
C VAL A 157 -10.68 -0.53 -6.64
N ALA A 158 -11.46 -1.56 -6.29
CA ALA A 158 -11.38 -2.87 -6.92
C ALA A 158 -11.66 -2.81 -8.43
N ALA A 159 -12.69 -2.07 -8.84
CA ALA A 159 -13.02 -1.89 -10.25
C ALA A 159 -11.90 -1.14 -11.02
N TRP A 160 -11.27 -0.13 -10.43
CA TRP A 160 -10.18 0.62 -11.08
C TRP A 160 -8.91 -0.20 -11.31
N CYS A 161 -8.65 -1.20 -10.46
CA CYS A 161 -7.50 -2.09 -10.64
C CYS A 161 -7.82 -3.42 -11.33
N ASP A 162 -9.04 -3.61 -11.87
CA ASP A 162 -9.55 -4.88 -12.43
C ASP A 162 -9.46 -6.04 -11.44
N GLY A 163 -9.74 -5.76 -10.18
CA GLY A 163 -9.64 -6.72 -9.08
C GLY A 163 -10.97 -6.99 -8.37
N GLY A 164 -10.84 -7.55 -7.19
CA GLY A 164 -11.97 -7.81 -6.30
C GLY A 164 -11.62 -7.56 -4.84
N VAL A 165 -12.63 -7.24 -4.05
CA VAL A 165 -12.51 -7.17 -2.59
C VAL A 165 -12.45 -8.59 -2.06
N VAL A 166 -11.40 -8.93 -1.32
CA VAL A 166 -11.18 -10.27 -0.76
C VAL A 166 -11.36 -10.33 0.75
N TRP A 167 -11.32 -9.18 1.39
CA TRP A 167 -11.65 -9.00 2.80
C TRP A 167 -12.09 -7.57 3.05
N GLU A 168 -13.06 -7.38 3.95
CA GLU A 168 -13.54 -6.07 4.37
C GLU A 168 -14.01 -6.14 5.83
N ALA A 169 -13.65 -5.14 6.63
CA ALA A 169 -14.11 -4.99 8.00
C ALA A 169 -14.04 -3.53 8.43
N ASP A 170 -15.16 -3.00 8.93
CA ASP A 170 -15.31 -1.60 9.32
C ASP A 170 -14.98 -0.65 8.16
N ASP A 171 -13.93 0.16 8.30
CA ASP A 171 -13.40 1.10 7.31
C ASP A 171 -12.12 0.60 6.63
N LEU A 172 -11.87 -0.72 6.64
CA LEU A 172 -10.69 -1.36 6.05
C LEU A 172 -11.10 -2.38 5.01
N ALA A 173 -10.30 -2.49 3.95
CA ALA A 173 -10.47 -3.54 2.94
C ALA A 173 -9.14 -4.07 2.43
N VAL A 174 -9.16 -5.33 1.98
CA VAL A 174 -8.10 -5.91 1.16
C VAL A 174 -8.64 -6.19 -0.23
N ILE A 175 -7.94 -5.67 -1.21
CA ILE A 175 -8.28 -5.77 -2.64
C ILE A 175 -7.14 -6.51 -3.34
N ARG A 176 -7.52 -7.43 -4.23
CA ARG A 176 -6.57 -8.20 -5.03
C ARG A 176 -6.95 -8.16 -6.50
N ALA A 177 -5.96 -7.92 -7.35
CA ALA A 177 -6.04 -8.09 -8.79
C ALA A 177 -4.93 -9.02 -9.28
N THR A 178 -5.20 -9.77 -10.35
CA THR A 178 -4.22 -10.60 -11.06
C THR A 178 -4.27 -10.26 -12.53
N TYR A 179 -3.11 -10.12 -13.15
CA TYR A 179 -2.94 -9.71 -14.53
C TYR A 179 -2.29 -10.84 -15.34
N GLU A 180 -2.76 -11.03 -16.56
CA GLU A 180 -2.21 -12.03 -17.50
C GLU A 180 -0.99 -11.48 -18.26
#